data_748ccb5e076b16818fd61f169b6b487b
#
_entry.id   748ccb5e076b16818fd61f169b6b487b
#
_cell.length_a   1.000
_cell.length_b   1.000
_cell.length_c   1.000
_cell.angle_alpha   90.00
_cell.angle_beta   90.00
_cell.angle_gamma   90.00
#
_symmetry.space_group_name_H-M   'P 1'
#
loop_
_entity.id
_entity.type
_entity.pdbx_description
1 polymer ?
#
loop_
_entity_poly.entity_id
_entity_poly.type
_entity_poly.pdbx_seq_one_letter_code
_entity_poly.pdbx_strand_id
1 'polypeptide(L)'
;MLQKPKVVVILGATATGKSHCAIEIAKQFQGEIISGDSMLVYKNMNIGTAKPTAEELAAVPHHLVDIQPPDASFSVVDFKERASALITEINARGHLPIIAGGTGLYIKALLEDYAFNNADEDSELRRRLEAEAQEKGALALHARLQELAPQEAQRIHPNNVRRVIRALESAMQGEAVNQYGAQESPYDAVVIGLEMERQALYERINRRVDLMLEAGLEQEVRSLLEQGVAPECQSMQSIGYRQMVWYLNGSMDYAAAVDKLKQATRNFAKRQITWYKKMPYIHWLHLDDEPDYKQAVAEISEILVESGISV
;
A
#
# COMPACT_ATOMS: atom_id res chain seq x y z
N MET A 1 19.27 7.66 26.88
CA MET A 1 18.18 7.06 26.05
C MET A 1 18.82 6.50 24.80
N LEU A 2 18.48 5.29 24.38
CA LEU A 2 18.93 4.77 23.09
C LEU A 2 18.36 5.67 21.98
N GLN A 3 19.18 6.07 21.05
CA GLN A 3 18.75 6.89 19.91
C GLN A 3 17.79 6.06 19.05
N LYS A 4 16.61 6.61 18.71
CA LYS A 4 15.66 5.93 17.82
C LYS A 4 16.28 5.71 16.45
N PRO A 5 16.04 4.55 15.79
CA PRO A 5 16.49 4.34 14.42
C PRO A 5 15.91 5.41 13.48
N LYS A 6 16.75 5.95 12.60
CA LYS A 6 16.31 6.92 11.58
C LYS A 6 15.58 6.23 10.46
N VAL A 7 14.55 6.87 9.91
CA VAL A 7 13.85 6.43 8.70
C VAL A 7 13.28 7.62 7.94
N VAL A 8 13.41 7.60 6.64
CA VAL A 8 12.71 8.53 5.73
C VAL A 8 11.53 7.83 5.10
N VAL A 9 10.41 8.51 4.99
CA VAL A 9 9.23 8.00 4.28
C VAL A 9 8.86 8.98 3.17
N ILE A 10 8.81 8.49 1.94
CA ILE A 10 8.32 9.26 0.79
C ILE A 10 7.01 8.63 0.32
N LEU A 11 5.92 9.31 0.63
CA LEU A 11 4.58 8.88 0.30
C LEU A 11 3.89 9.84 -0.68
N GLY A 12 2.81 9.38 -1.27
CA GLY A 12 2.01 10.16 -2.21
C GLY A 12 1.03 9.26 -2.95
N ALA A 13 0.06 9.86 -3.61
CA ALA A 13 -0.86 9.13 -4.46
C ALA A 13 -0.11 8.42 -5.60
N THR A 14 -0.74 7.41 -6.20
CA THR A 14 -0.17 6.80 -7.42
C THR A 14 0.02 7.88 -8.50
N ALA A 15 1.06 7.75 -9.32
CA ALA A 15 1.45 8.68 -10.38
C ALA A 15 2.02 10.05 -9.93
N THR A 16 2.34 10.28 -8.65
CA THR A 16 2.99 11.53 -8.18
C THR A 16 4.51 11.55 -8.36
N GLY A 17 5.16 10.44 -8.77
CA GLY A 17 6.63 10.40 -8.95
C GLY A 17 7.43 10.03 -7.70
N LYS A 18 6.79 9.56 -6.62
CA LYS A 18 7.45 9.19 -5.38
C LYS A 18 8.63 8.21 -5.53
N SER A 19 8.53 7.22 -6.45
CA SER A 19 9.62 6.25 -6.69
C SER A 19 10.86 6.93 -7.26
N HIS A 20 10.68 7.84 -8.20
CA HIS A 20 11.78 8.63 -8.75
C HIS A 20 12.48 9.47 -7.66
N CYS A 21 11.70 10.23 -6.87
CA CYS A 21 12.26 11.01 -5.77
C CYS A 21 12.99 10.12 -4.76
N ALA A 22 12.42 8.96 -4.41
CA ALA A 22 13.04 8.04 -3.46
C ALA A 22 14.39 7.50 -3.96
N ILE A 23 14.50 7.17 -5.25
CA ILE A 23 15.75 6.70 -5.85
C ILE A 23 16.81 7.80 -5.83
N GLU A 24 16.46 9.03 -6.21
CA GLU A 24 17.40 10.14 -6.21
C GLU A 24 17.86 10.51 -4.79
N ILE A 25 16.97 10.50 -3.81
CA ILE A 25 17.33 10.68 -2.40
C ILE A 25 18.22 9.53 -1.89
N ALA A 26 17.90 8.28 -2.26
CA ALA A 26 18.74 7.13 -1.87
C ALA A 26 20.16 7.23 -2.43
N LYS A 27 20.33 7.73 -3.67
CA LYS A 27 21.67 7.99 -4.25
C LYS A 27 22.44 9.07 -3.47
N GLN A 28 21.77 10.15 -3.06
CA GLN A 28 22.39 11.29 -2.38
C GLN A 28 22.78 10.97 -0.93
N PHE A 29 21.92 10.22 -0.23
CA PHE A 29 22.09 9.95 1.22
C PHE A 29 22.54 8.52 1.52
N GLN A 30 23.14 7.81 0.56
CA GLN A 30 23.57 6.41 0.72
C GLN A 30 22.45 5.53 1.29
N GLY A 31 21.23 5.72 0.77
CA GLY A 31 20.04 5.06 1.27
C GLY A 31 19.75 3.74 0.58
N GLU A 32 18.87 2.95 1.22
CA GLU A 32 18.28 1.75 0.68
C GLU A 32 16.75 1.87 0.73
N ILE A 33 16.07 1.47 -0.34
CA ILE A 33 14.63 1.62 -0.48
C ILE A 33 13.91 0.40 0.09
N ILE A 34 12.93 0.62 0.95
CA ILE A 34 11.97 -0.38 1.42
C ILE A 34 10.64 -0.06 0.76
N SER A 35 10.09 -0.99 -0.03
CA SER A 35 8.79 -0.79 -0.67
C SER A 35 7.66 -0.77 0.36
N GLY A 36 6.97 0.37 0.45
CA GLY A 36 5.71 0.53 1.21
C GLY A 36 4.45 0.31 0.35
N ASP A 37 4.56 -0.48 -0.71
CA ASP A 37 3.45 -0.87 -1.57
C ASP A 37 3.07 -2.34 -1.38
N SER A 38 1.78 -2.62 -1.24
CA SER A 38 1.29 -3.97 -0.95
C SER A 38 1.32 -4.92 -2.15
N MET A 39 1.60 -4.41 -3.37
CA MET A 39 1.57 -5.22 -4.58
C MET A 39 2.96 -5.47 -5.19
N LEU A 40 3.95 -4.62 -4.90
CA LEU A 40 5.32 -4.80 -5.41
C LEU A 40 6.02 -6.04 -4.87
N VAL A 41 5.50 -6.63 -3.81
CA VAL A 41 6.03 -7.87 -3.19
C VAL A 41 5.87 -9.10 -4.09
N TYR A 42 4.93 -9.09 -5.03
CA TYR A 42 4.59 -10.25 -5.84
C TYR A 42 5.48 -10.39 -7.06
N LYS A 43 6.06 -11.57 -7.25
CA LYS A 43 6.85 -11.94 -8.43
C LYS A 43 5.98 -11.97 -9.69
N ASN A 44 6.57 -11.65 -10.83
CA ASN A 44 5.92 -11.70 -12.14
C ASN A 44 4.72 -10.74 -12.33
N MET A 45 4.51 -9.83 -11.39
CA MET A 45 3.52 -8.77 -11.46
C MET A 45 4.25 -7.42 -11.60
N ASN A 46 4.67 -7.10 -12.82
CA ASN A 46 5.60 -6.00 -13.08
C ASN A 46 4.90 -4.77 -13.63
N ILE A 47 4.07 -4.95 -14.65
CA ILE A 47 3.43 -3.86 -15.39
C ILE A 47 2.29 -3.26 -14.58
N GLY A 48 1.35 -4.08 -14.14
CA GLY A 48 0.16 -3.62 -13.41
C GLY A 48 0.46 -3.03 -12.05
N THR A 49 1.57 -3.42 -11.41
CA THR A 49 2.04 -2.84 -10.14
C THR A 49 2.95 -1.62 -10.36
N ALA A 50 3.37 -1.36 -11.60
CA ALA A 50 4.41 -0.39 -11.95
C ALA A 50 5.69 -0.59 -11.14
N LYS A 51 6.16 -1.81 -11.14
CA LYS A 51 7.42 -2.21 -10.47
C LYS A 51 8.59 -1.40 -11.01
N PRO A 52 9.58 -1.08 -10.19
CA PRO A 52 10.81 -0.42 -10.65
C PRO A 52 11.47 -1.19 -11.78
N THR A 53 12.02 -0.47 -12.76
CA THR A 53 12.74 -1.06 -13.88
C THR A 53 14.04 -1.72 -13.45
N ALA A 54 14.65 -2.52 -14.31
CA ALA A 54 15.94 -3.15 -14.04
C ALA A 54 17.03 -2.11 -13.74
N GLU A 55 17.01 -0.97 -14.45
CA GLU A 55 17.94 0.14 -14.23
C GLU A 55 17.70 0.81 -12.86
N GLU A 56 16.44 1.00 -12.47
CA GLU A 56 16.08 1.55 -11.16
C GLU A 56 16.49 0.61 -10.03
N LEU A 57 16.26 -0.70 -10.17
CA LEU A 57 16.67 -1.72 -9.20
C LEU A 57 18.21 -1.84 -9.09
N ALA A 58 18.92 -1.62 -10.19
CA ALA A 58 20.38 -1.62 -10.18
C ALA A 58 20.98 -0.34 -9.61
N ALA A 59 20.26 0.77 -9.62
CA ALA A 59 20.76 2.08 -9.18
C ALA A 59 20.92 2.17 -7.66
N VAL A 60 20.00 1.55 -6.88
CA VAL A 60 20.01 1.52 -5.42
C VAL A 60 19.39 0.22 -4.91
N PRO A 61 19.79 -0.27 -3.72
CA PRO A 61 19.17 -1.48 -3.15
C PRO A 61 17.67 -1.26 -2.89
N HIS A 62 16.85 -2.25 -3.31
CA HIS A 62 15.41 -2.26 -3.04
C HIS A 62 15.04 -3.51 -2.25
N HIS A 63 14.23 -3.32 -1.22
CA HIS A 63 13.72 -4.37 -0.35
C HIS A 63 12.19 -4.46 -0.47
N LEU A 64 11.64 -5.63 -0.16
CA LEU A 64 10.21 -5.96 -0.25
C LEU A 64 9.64 -5.81 -1.68
N VAL A 65 10.47 -6.11 -2.67
CA VAL A 65 10.11 -6.22 -4.08
C VAL A 65 10.41 -7.64 -4.51
N ASP A 66 9.49 -8.30 -5.23
CA ASP A 66 9.64 -9.67 -5.77
C ASP A 66 9.97 -10.75 -4.72
N ILE A 67 9.39 -10.64 -3.52
CA ILE A 67 9.68 -11.56 -2.41
C ILE A 67 8.65 -12.67 -2.23
N GLN A 68 7.46 -12.54 -2.84
CA GLN A 68 6.35 -13.50 -2.69
C GLN A 68 5.89 -14.03 -4.04
N PRO A 69 5.47 -15.31 -4.13
CA PRO A 69 4.76 -15.79 -5.32
C PRO A 69 3.36 -15.16 -5.38
N PRO A 70 2.74 -15.07 -6.59
CA PRO A 70 1.45 -14.38 -6.78
C PRO A 70 0.26 -14.99 -6.03
N ASP A 71 0.32 -16.26 -5.69
CA ASP A 71 -0.71 -17.01 -4.96
C ASP A 71 -0.59 -16.90 -3.43
N ALA A 72 0.52 -16.34 -2.92
CA ALA A 72 0.70 -16.11 -1.50
C ALA A 72 -0.08 -14.87 -1.00
N SER A 73 -0.43 -14.87 0.28
CA SER A 73 -0.92 -13.67 0.97
C SER A 73 0.24 -12.82 1.49
N PHE A 74 0.01 -11.51 1.58
CA PHE A 74 0.93 -10.58 2.24
C PHE A 74 0.12 -9.52 2.99
N SER A 75 0.29 -9.49 4.29
CA SER A 75 -0.50 -8.66 5.19
C SER A 75 0.27 -7.42 5.67
N VAL A 76 -0.44 -6.52 6.38
CA VAL A 76 0.18 -5.39 7.07
C VAL A 76 1.09 -5.85 8.22
N VAL A 77 0.83 -7.01 8.81
CA VAL A 77 1.67 -7.61 9.86
C VAL A 77 3.00 -8.03 9.26
N ASP A 78 2.96 -8.80 8.16
CA ASP A 78 4.17 -9.22 7.42
C ASP A 78 5.01 -8.00 7.00
N PHE A 79 4.35 -6.95 6.51
CA PHE A 79 5.05 -5.71 6.15
C PHE A 79 5.72 -5.09 7.37
N LYS A 80 4.98 -4.90 8.48
CA LYS A 80 5.52 -4.24 9.69
C LYS A 80 6.73 -4.98 10.24
N GLU A 81 6.64 -6.30 10.37
CA GLU A 81 7.74 -7.14 10.86
C GLU A 81 8.99 -7.02 9.98
N ARG A 82 8.82 -7.23 8.68
CA ARG A 82 9.94 -7.21 7.72
C ARG A 82 10.54 -5.80 7.58
N ALA A 83 9.71 -4.75 7.52
CA ALA A 83 10.18 -3.39 7.42
C ALA A 83 10.93 -2.95 8.69
N SER A 84 10.46 -3.34 9.89
CA SER A 84 11.14 -3.04 11.15
C SER A 84 12.51 -3.71 11.23
N ALA A 85 12.63 -4.96 10.82
CA ALA A 85 13.90 -5.67 10.74
C ALA A 85 14.85 -4.97 9.76
N LEU A 86 14.39 -4.65 8.55
CA LEU A 86 15.17 -3.96 7.53
C LEU A 86 15.63 -2.58 7.97
N ILE A 87 14.78 -1.79 8.63
CA ILE A 87 15.17 -0.48 9.17
C ILE A 87 16.35 -0.64 10.15
N THR A 88 16.27 -1.63 11.04
CA THR A 88 17.35 -1.91 11.99
C THR A 88 18.63 -2.33 11.29
N GLU A 89 18.57 -3.24 10.34
CA GLU A 89 19.70 -3.75 9.58
C GLU A 89 20.37 -2.66 8.73
N ILE A 90 19.58 -1.82 8.03
CA ILE A 90 20.09 -0.74 7.18
C ILE A 90 20.80 0.31 8.04
N ASN A 91 20.20 0.74 9.16
CA ASN A 91 20.85 1.65 10.11
C ASN A 91 22.14 1.06 10.67
N ALA A 92 22.19 -0.25 10.98
CA ALA A 92 23.39 -0.91 11.49
C ALA A 92 24.54 -0.94 10.47
N ARG A 93 24.23 -0.87 9.17
CA ARG A 93 25.22 -0.73 8.10
C ARG A 93 25.65 0.73 7.86
N GLY A 94 25.05 1.69 8.57
CA GLY A 94 25.31 3.12 8.38
C GLY A 94 24.59 3.72 7.16
N HIS A 95 23.62 3.00 6.58
CA HIS A 95 22.81 3.47 5.47
C HIS A 95 21.48 4.05 5.95
N LEU A 96 20.84 4.88 5.12
CA LEU A 96 19.54 5.50 5.40
C LEU A 96 18.41 4.61 4.88
N PRO A 97 17.54 4.05 5.73
CA PRO A 97 16.33 3.38 5.25
C PRO A 97 15.30 4.39 4.73
N ILE A 98 14.84 4.19 3.49
CA ILE A 98 13.88 5.03 2.81
C ILE A 98 12.66 4.19 2.44
N ILE A 99 11.52 4.45 3.08
CA ILE A 99 10.27 3.78 2.72
C ILE A 99 9.62 4.56 1.59
N ALA A 100 9.44 3.93 0.44
CA ALA A 100 8.74 4.52 -0.70
C ALA A 100 7.46 3.73 -0.99
N GLY A 101 6.30 4.37 -0.90
CA GLY A 101 5.07 3.62 -1.17
C GLY A 101 3.78 4.40 -1.04
N GLY A 102 2.70 3.71 -1.41
CA GLY A 102 1.35 4.26 -1.47
C GLY A 102 0.36 3.62 -0.51
N THR A 103 0.73 2.58 0.24
CA THR A 103 -0.17 1.87 1.14
C THR A 103 -0.20 2.55 2.51
N GLY A 104 -1.11 3.51 2.68
CA GLY A 104 -1.20 4.35 3.89
C GLY A 104 -1.36 3.53 5.18
N LEU A 105 -2.04 2.38 5.13
CA LEU A 105 -2.15 1.48 6.29
C LEU A 105 -0.79 0.94 6.71
N TYR A 106 0.07 0.55 5.77
CA TYR A 106 1.40 0.02 6.05
C TYR A 106 2.28 1.05 6.75
N ILE A 107 2.34 2.24 6.17
CA ILE A 107 3.14 3.34 6.71
C ILE A 107 2.65 3.73 8.11
N LYS A 108 1.34 3.88 8.26
CA LYS A 108 0.76 4.26 9.55
C LYS A 108 0.97 3.19 10.62
N ALA A 109 0.77 1.91 10.27
CA ALA A 109 0.97 0.79 11.19
C ALA A 109 2.42 0.67 11.68
N LEU A 110 3.38 1.01 10.82
CA LEU A 110 4.80 1.01 11.16
C LEU A 110 5.16 2.21 12.05
N LEU A 111 4.78 3.43 11.64
CA LEU A 111 5.18 4.66 12.31
C LEU A 111 4.45 4.90 13.63
N GLU A 112 3.21 4.45 13.77
CA GLU A 112 2.40 4.59 14.98
C GLU A 112 2.39 3.29 15.82
N ASP A 113 3.29 2.37 15.51
CA ASP A 113 3.51 1.10 16.20
C ASP A 113 2.23 0.31 16.52
N TYR A 114 1.37 0.15 15.51
CA TYR A 114 0.11 -0.57 15.70
C TYR A 114 0.34 -1.96 16.29
N ALA A 115 -0.29 -2.23 17.43
CA ALA A 115 -0.38 -3.58 17.96
C ALA A 115 -1.47 -4.33 17.17
N PHE A 116 -1.05 -5.34 16.42
CA PHE A 116 -1.98 -6.27 15.80
C PHE A 116 -2.21 -7.42 16.76
N ASN A 117 -3.46 -7.85 16.91
CA ASN A 117 -3.76 -9.07 17.62
C ASN A 117 -3.22 -10.25 16.81
N ASN A 118 -2.70 -11.26 17.52
CA ASN A 118 -2.21 -12.51 16.95
C ASN A 118 -3.37 -13.46 16.61
N ALA A 119 -4.60 -12.93 16.36
CA ALA A 119 -5.70 -13.76 15.92
C ALA A 119 -5.27 -14.52 14.68
N ASP A 120 -5.01 -15.81 14.84
CA ASP A 120 -4.77 -16.70 13.71
C ASP A 120 -5.91 -16.51 12.70
N GLU A 121 -5.56 -16.40 11.43
CA GLU A 121 -6.57 -16.37 10.40
C GLU A 121 -7.35 -17.68 10.41
N ASP A 122 -8.48 -17.71 11.13
CA ASP A 122 -9.42 -18.81 11.04
C ASP A 122 -10.14 -18.71 9.68
N SER A 123 -9.50 -19.30 8.69
CA SER A 123 -10.01 -19.30 7.31
C SER A 123 -11.38 -19.99 7.21
N GLU A 124 -11.73 -20.89 8.14
CA GLU A 124 -13.02 -21.54 8.18
C GLU A 124 -14.09 -20.62 8.78
N LEU A 125 -13.79 -19.97 9.90
CA LEU A 125 -14.68 -18.97 10.49
C LEU A 125 -14.95 -17.82 9.51
N ARG A 126 -13.91 -17.33 8.84
CA ARG A 126 -14.05 -16.27 7.83
C ARG A 126 -14.97 -16.67 6.70
N ARG A 127 -14.78 -17.85 6.10
CA ARG A 127 -15.67 -18.37 5.04
C ARG A 127 -17.11 -18.53 5.51
N ARG A 128 -17.33 -18.95 6.75
CA ARG A 128 -18.67 -19.05 7.34
C ARG A 128 -19.32 -17.67 7.49
N LEU A 129 -18.57 -16.67 7.96
CA LEU A 129 -19.07 -15.30 8.10
C LEU A 129 -19.33 -14.63 6.73
N GLU A 130 -18.51 -14.91 5.74
CA GLU A 130 -18.72 -14.44 4.35
C GLU A 130 -19.98 -15.08 3.74
N ALA A 131 -20.19 -16.37 3.93
CA ALA A 131 -21.41 -17.05 3.51
C ALA A 131 -22.65 -16.50 4.22
N GLU A 132 -22.55 -16.25 5.54
CA GLU A 132 -23.63 -15.63 6.31
C GLU A 132 -23.96 -14.22 5.79
N ALA A 133 -22.94 -13.43 5.43
CA ALA A 133 -23.14 -12.11 4.85
C ALA A 133 -23.84 -12.17 3.47
N GLN A 134 -23.55 -13.19 2.67
CA GLN A 134 -24.21 -13.40 1.37
C GLN A 134 -25.67 -13.84 1.54
N GLU A 135 -25.94 -14.74 2.50
CA GLU A 135 -27.28 -15.29 2.73
C GLU A 135 -28.21 -14.30 3.45
N LYS A 136 -27.74 -13.69 4.54
CA LYS A 136 -28.57 -12.87 5.45
C LYS A 136 -28.37 -11.36 5.25
N GLY A 137 -27.38 -10.97 4.47
CA GLY A 137 -27.05 -9.57 4.20
C GLY A 137 -26.15 -8.91 5.26
N ALA A 138 -25.56 -7.79 4.87
CA ALA A 138 -24.60 -7.03 5.68
C ALA A 138 -25.16 -6.52 7.02
N LEU A 139 -26.44 -6.17 7.05
CA LEU A 139 -27.11 -5.66 8.26
C LEU A 139 -27.25 -6.74 9.33
N ALA A 140 -27.56 -7.97 8.95
CA ALA A 140 -27.68 -9.09 9.89
C ALA A 140 -26.32 -9.40 10.53
N LEU A 141 -25.27 -9.41 9.73
CA LEU A 141 -23.91 -9.61 10.22
C LEU A 141 -23.46 -8.49 11.17
N HIS A 142 -23.81 -7.25 10.85
CA HIS A 142 -23.52 -6.10 11.71
C HIS A 142 -24.31 -6.13 13.04
N ALA A 143 -25.57 -6.58 13.02
CA ALA A 143 -26.36 -6.76 14.24
C ALA A 143 -25.69 -7.77 15.18
N ARG A 144 -25.15 -8.86 14.65
CA ARG A 144 -24.36 -9.83 15.42
C ARG A 144 -23.07 -9.19 16.01
N LEU A 145 -22.41 -8.32 15.28
CA LEU A 145 -21.28 -7.55 15.79
C LEU A 145 -21.74 -6.61 16.94
N GLN A 146 -22.93 -5.99 16.80
CA GLN A 146 -23.50 -5.13 17.82
C GLN A 146 -23.73 -5.88 19.15
N GLU A 147 -24.07 -7.16 19.10
CA GLU A 147 -24.26 -8.01 20.29
C GLU A 147 -22.92 -8.41 20.93
N LEU A 148 -21.92 -8.77 20.13
CA LEU A 148 -20.64 -9.30 20.61
C LEU A 148 -19.64 -8.19 20.95
N ALA A 149 -19.59 -7.11 20.17
CA ALA A 149 -18.65 -6.01 20.33
C ALA A 149 -19.33 -4.66 20.00
N PRO A 150 -20.19 -4.11 20.91
CA PRO A 150 -20.99 -2.91 20.65
C PRO A 150 -20.15 -1.69 20.28
N GLN A 151 -19.00 -1.52 20.88
CA GLN A 151 -18.11 -0.38 20.64
C GLN A 151 -17.56 -0.39 19.22
N GLU A 152 -17.23 -1.58 18.71
CA GLU A 152 -16.73 -1.73 17.32
C GLU A 152 -17.85 -1.57 16.31
N ALA A 153 -19.04 -2.07 16.61
CA ALA A 153 -20.18 -1.89 15.74
C ALA A 153 -20.55 -0.41 15.52
N GLN A 154 -20.35 0.44 16.54
CA GLN A 154 -20.54 1.89 16.40
C GLN A 154 -19.52 2.55 15.45
N ARG A 155 -18.33 1.98 15.32
CA ARG A 155 -17.23 2.52 14.51
C ARG A 155 -17.22 1.98 13.08
N ILE A 156 -17.85 0.83 12.85
CA ILE A 156 -17.81 0.12 11.58
C ILE A 156 -19.16 0.23 10.88
N HIS A 157 -19.18 0.84 9.71
CA HIS A 157 -20.41 0.93 8.93
C HIS A 157 -20.85 -0.47 8.42
N PRO A 158 -22.15 -0.84 8.49
CA PRO A 158 -22.65 -2.18 8.10
C PRO A 158 -22.22 -2.63 6.70
N ASN A 159 -22.19 -1.71 5.74
CA ASN A 159 -21.78 -2.01 4.37
C ASN A 159 -20.27 -2.34 4.23
N ASN A 160 -19.48 -2.15 5.28
CA ASN A 160 -18.08 -2.55 5.29
C ASN A 160 -17.93 -3.99 5.80
N VAL A 161 -18.51 -4.93 5.05
CA VAL A 161 -18.62 -6.35 5.39
C VAL A 161 -17.26 -6.95 5.81
N ARG A 162 -16.19 -6.63 5.09
CA ARG A 162 -14.84 -7.13 5.45
C ARG A 162 -14.40 -6.68 6.85
N ARG A 163 -14.67 -5.43 7.23
CA ARG A 163 -14.35 -4.95 8.58
C ARG A 163 -15.26 -5.54 9.64
N VAL A 164 -16.53 -5.73 9.33
CA VAL A 164 -17.49 -6.41 10.22
C VAL A 164 -17.04 -7.84 10.48
N ILE A 165 -16.66 -8.58 9.44
CA ILE A 165 -16.14 -9.96 9.56
C ILE A 165 -14.89 -9.97 10.45
N ARG A 166 -13.91 -9.09 10.17
CA ARG A 166 -12.68 -9.04 10.96
C ARG A 166 -12.91 -8.72 12.45
N ALA A 167 -13.84 -7.82 12.75
CA ALA A 167 -14.22 -7.50 14.11
C ALA A 167 -14.95 -8.68 14.80
N LEU A 168 -15.78 -9.42 14.06
CA LEU A 168 -16.43 -10.62 14.55
C LEU A 168 -15.41 -11.74 14.84
N GLU A 169 -14.45 -11.98 13.94
CA GLU A 169 -13.37 -12.95 14.17
C GLU A 169 -12.65 -12.65 15.49
N SER A 170 -12.18 -11.41 15.69
CA SER A 170 -11.50 -11.00 16.91
C SER A 170 -12.38 -11.16 18.15
N ALA A 171 -13.64 -10.72 18.09
CA ALA A 171 -14.56 -10.81 19.23
C ALA A 171 -14.90 -12.26 19.60
N MET A 172 -15.04 -13.16 18.60
CA MET A 172 -15.34 -14.58 18.82
C MET A 172 -14.14 -15.37 19.37
N GLN A 173 -12.91 -14.93 19.09
CA GLN A 173 -11.68 -15.49 19.63
C GLN A 173 -11.35 -14.92 21.03
N GLY A 174 -12.16 -13.99 21.55
CA GLY A 174 -11.94 -13.36 22.85
C GLY A 174 -10.78 -12.36 22.85
N GLU A 175 -10.32 -11.94 21.68
CA GLU A 175 -9.27 -10.97 21.54
C GLU A 175 -9.83 -9.55 21.46
N ALA A 176 -9.11 -8.60 22.05
CA ALA A 176 -9.45 -7.20 21.84
C ALA A 176 -9.33 -6.87 20.35
N VAL A 177 -10.38 -6.28 19.79
CA VAL A 177 -10.31 -5.74 18.43
C VAL A 177 -9.17 -4.73 18.40
N ASN A 178 -8.29 -4.82 17.41
CA ASN A 178 -7.07 -4.04 17.28
C ASN A 178 -7.22 -2.61 17.79
N GLN A 179 -6.51 -2.28 18.87
CA GLN A 179 -6.46 -0.91 19.34
C GLN A 179 -5.52 -0.12 18.44
N TYR A 180 -6.10 0.54 17.45
CA TYR A 180 -5.39 1.53 16.63
C TYR A 180 -5.23 2.82 17.45
N GLY A 181 -4.33 2.81 18.42
CA GLY A 181 -3.92 4.00 19.17
C GLY A 181 -2.65 4.55 18.55
N ALA A 182 -2.61 5.84 18.27
CA ALA A 182 -1.35 6.50 17.93
C ALA A 182 -0.43 6.39 19.15
N GLN A 183 0.56 5.51 19.06
CA GLN A 183 1.68 5.48 20.00
C GLN A 183 2.77 6.42 19.47
N GLU A 184 3.65 6.83 20.32
CA GLU A 184 4.84 7.58 19.92
C GLU A 184 5.66 6.70 18.94
N SER A 185 6.05 7.26 17.80
CA SER A 185 6.83 6.52 16.80
C SER A 185 8.07 5.87 17.43
N PRO A 186 8.32 4.58 17.18
CA PRO A 186 9.56 3.93 17.59
C PRO A 186 10.78 4.42 16.79
N TYR A 187 10.57 5.23 15.78
CA TYR A 187 11.58 5.75 14.85
C TYR A 187 11.75 7.26 14.97
N ASP A 188 12.95 7.74 14.67
CA ASP A 188 13.23 9.11 14.30
C ASP A 188 12.90 9.26 12.80
N ALA A 189 11.64 9.61 12.52
CA ALA A 189 11.05 9.51 11.19
C ALA A 189 10.84 10.88 10.56
N VAL A 190 11.37 11.08 9.34
CA VAL A 190 11.03 12.22 8.48
C VAL A 190 10.07 11.74 7.39
N VAL A 191 8.88 12.31 7.33
CA VAL A 191 7.81 11.86 6.43
C VAL A 191 7.49 12.95 5.41
N ILE A 192 7.77 12.67 4.15
CA ILE A 192 7.54 13.57 3.01
C ILE A 192 6.31 13.08 2.24
N GLY A 193 5.36 13.99 2.02
CA GLY A 193 4.17 13.73 1.23
C GLY A 193 4.20 14.49 -0.09
N LEU A 194 4.11 13.78 -1.21
CA LEU A 194 3.98 14.41 -2.53
C LEU A 194 2.50 14.57 -2.89
N GLU A 195 2.08 15.79 -3.11
CA GLU A 195 0.73 16.10 -3.58
C GLU A 195 0.76 16.96 -4.84
N MET A 196 -0.29 16.92 -5.62
CA MET A 196 -0.49 17.75 -6.80
C MET A 196 -1.96 18.06 -6.99
N GLU A 197 -2.26 19.00 -7.89
CA GLU A 197 -3.62 19.35 -8.24
C GLU A 197 -4.38 18.09 -8.72
N ARG A 198 -5.64 18.01 -8.37
CA ARG A 198 -6.45 16.79 -8.57
C ARG A 198 -6.63 16.44 -10.04
N GLN A 199 -6.84 17.46 -10.89
CA GLN A 199 -7.08 17.23 -12.32
C GLN A 199 -5.81 16.71 -12.99
N ALA A 200 -4.67 17.34 -12.72
CA ALA A 200 -3.37 16.92 -13.22
C ALA A 200 -3.04 15.48 -12.77
N LEU A 201 -3.31 15.17 -11.51
CA LEU A 201 -3.14 13.80 -11.00
C LEU A 201 -3.99 12.78 -11.77
N TYR A 202 -5.24 13.11 -12.09
CA TYR A 202 -6.13 12.20 -12.81
C TYR A 202 -5.69 12.00 -14.28
N GLU A 203 -5.19 13.03 -14.93
CA GLU A 203 -4.64 12.94 -16.28
C GLU A 203 -3.40 12.06 -16.30
N ARG A 204 -2.49 12.23 -15.34
CA ARG A 204 -1.31 11.38 -15.18
C ARG A 204 -1.67 9.92 -14.89
N ILE A 205 -2.68 9.68 -14.05
CA ILE A 205 -3.20 8.34 -13.79
C ILE A 205 -3.74 7.70 -15.06
N ASN A 206 -4.56 8.43 -15.83
CA ASN A 206 -5.12 7.89 -17.07
C ASN A 206 -4.02 7.55 -18.06
N ARG A 207 -3.06 8.46 -18.29
CA ARG A 207 -1.90 8.23 -19.16
C ARG A 207 -1.06 7.04 -18.72
N ARG A 208 -0.85 6.89 -17.40
CA ARG A 208 -0.11 5.73 -16.86
C ARG A 208 -0.82 4.42 -17.16
N VAL A 209 -2.15 4.37 -17.04
CA VAL A 209 -2.94 3.19 -17.40
C VAL A 209 -2.79 2.87 -18.89
N ASP A 210 -2.83 3.87 -19.78
CA ASP A 210 -2.63 3.65 -21.21
C ASP A 210 -1.24 3.07 -21.49
N LEU A 211 -0.19 3.61 -20.87
CA LEU A 211 1.17 3.08 -20.97
C LEU A 211 1.30 1.64 -20.43
N MET A 212 0.60 1.28 -19.34
CA MET A 212 0.57 -0.09 -18.84
C MET A 212 -0.07 -1.07 -19.84
N LEU A 213 -1.13 -0.65 -20.52
CA LEU A 213 -1.80 -1.46 -21.55
C LEU A 213 -0.89 -1.63 -22.78
N GLU A 214 -0.24 -0.56 -23.23
CA GLU A 214 0.75 -0.60 -24.31
C GLU A 214 1.96 -1.48 -23.97
N ALA A 215 2.38 -1.47 -22.70
CA ALA A 215 3.47 -2.32 -22.21
C ALA A 215 3.09 -3.80 -22.07
N GLY A 216 1.81 -4.17 -22.26
CA GLY A 216 1.37 -5.55 -22.27
C GLY A 216 0.74 -6.04 -20.97
N LEU A 217 0.05 -5.17 -20.21
CA LEU A 217 -0.66 -5.57 -18.98
C LEU A 217 -1.63 -6.74 -19.20
N GLU A 218 -2.34 -6.78 -20.33
CA GLU A 218 -3.20 -7.91 -20.67
C GLU A 218 -2.42 -9.22 -20.74
N GLN A 219 -1.27 -9.21 -21.42
CA GLN A 219 -0.41 -10.38 -21.58
C GLN A 219 0.17 -10.86 -20.25
N GLU A 220 0.56 -9.92 -19.39
CA GLU A 220 1.02 -10.25 -18.03
C GLU A 220 -0.07 -10.99 -17.25
N VAL A 221 -1.31 -10.50 -17.28
CA VAL A 221 -2.45 -11.15 -16.57
C VAL A 221 -2.77 -12.50 -17.17
N ARG A 222 -2.79 -12.61 -18.50
CA ARG A 222 -3.00 -13.90 -19.21
C ARG A 222 -1.96 -14.93 -18.80
N SER A 223 -0.70 -14.56 -18.78
CA SER A 223 0.40 -15.43 -18.39
C SER A 223 0.28 -15.94 -16.95
N LEU A 224 -0.14 -15.07 -16.02
CA LEU A 224 -0.38 -15.48 -14.63
C LEU A 224 -1.53 -16.50 -14.51
N LEU A 225 -2.62 -16.30 -15.25
CA LEU A 225 -3.74 -17.24 -15.29
C LEU A 225 -3.31 -18.58 -15.90
N GLU A 226 -2.53 -18.58 -16.98
CA GLU A 226 -1.98 -19.79 -17.63
C GLU A 226 -1.03 -20.56 -16.70
N GLN A 227 -0.31 -19.85 -15.82
CA GLN A 227 0.53 -20.45 -14.78
C GLN A 227 -0.29 -21.02 -13.61
N GLY A 228 -1.62 -20.88 -13.62
CA GLY A 228 -2.51 -21.42 -12.60
C GLY A 228 -2.75 -20.50 -11.39
N VAL A 229 -2.37 -19.22 -11.47
CA VAL A 229 -2.71 -18.25 -10.42
C VAL A 229 -4.22 -18.01 -10.42
N ALA A 230 -4.88 -18.35 -9.32
CA ALA A 230 -6.33 -18.23 -9.24
C ALA A 230 -6.78 -16.75 -9.22
N PRO A 231 -7.85 -16.39 -9.95
CA PRO A 231 -8.38 -15.03 -9.98
C PRO A 231 -8.75 -14.46 -8.60
N GLU A 232 -9.05 -15.32 -7.64
CA GLU A 232 -9.44 -14.97 -6.27
C GLU A 232 -8.25 -14.62 -5.38
N CYS A 233 -7.02 -14.93 -5.79
CA CYS A 233 -5.81 -14.58 -5.03
C CYS A 233 -5.75 -13.07 -4.77
N GLN A 234 -5.21 -12.72 -3.60
CA GLN A 234 -5.06 -11.31 -3.17
C GLN A 234 -4.38 -10.45 -4.25
N SER A 235 -3.34 -10.95 -4.86
CA SER A 235 -2.58 -10.31 -5.92
C SER A 235 -3.45 -10.01 -7.15
N MET A 236 -4.23 -10.99 -7.62
CA MET A 236 -5.11 -10.87 -8.80
C MET A 236 -6.35 -10.01 -8.55
N GLN A 237 -6.71 -9.77 -7.29
CA GLN A 237 -7.75 -8.82 -6.90
C GLN A 237 -7.28 -7.37 -6.88
N SER A 238 -6.01 -7.12 -7.16
CA SER A 238 -5.47 -5.76 -7.24
C SER A 238 -5.99 -5.00 -8.46
N ILE A 239 -5.86 -3.67 -8.41
CA ILE A 239 -6.26 -2.78 -9.51
C ILE A 239 -5.33 -3.05 -10.71
N GLY A 240 -5.92 -3.17 -11.87
CA GLY A 240 -5.25 -3.58 -13.11
C GLY A 240 -5.55 -5.04 -13.41
N TYR A 241 -5.09 -5.92 -12.55
CA TYR A 241 -5.24 -7.37 -12.72
C TYR A 241 -6.71 -7.79 -12.71
N ARG A 242 -7.47 -7.39 -11.73
CA ARG A 242 -8.90 -7.73 -11.65
C ARG A 242 -9.70 -7.28 -12.85
N GLN A 243 -9.45 -6.09 -13.40
CA GLN A 243 -10.17 -5.60 -14.57
C GLN A 243 -9.80 -6.39 -15.83
N MET A 244 -8.52 -6.76 -15.98
CA MET A 244 -8.09 -7.62 -17.09
C MET A 244 -8.66 -9.04 -16.95
N VAL A 245 -8.76 -9.60 -15.73
CA VAL A 245 -9.45 -10.87 -15.49
C VAL A 245 -10.92 -10.81 -15.95
N TRP A 246 -11.66 -9.73 -15.66
CA TRP A 246 -13.03 -9.57 -16.11
C TRP A 246 -13.16 -9.53 -17.63
N TYR A 247 -12.23 -8.92 -18.31
CA TYR A 247 -12.16 -8.95 -19.76
C TYR A 247 -11.84 -10.36 -20.29
N LEU A 248 -10.80 -10.99 -19.76
CA LEU A 248 -10.31 -12.29 -20.24
C LEU A 248 -11.32 -13.44 -20.01
N ASN A 249 -12.15 -13.35 -18.99
CA ASN A 249 -13.21 -14.34 -18.72
C ASN A 249 -14.56 -14.01 -19.41
N GLY A 250 -14.62 -12.93 -20.20
CA GLY A 250 -15.82 -12.52 -20.94
C GLY A 250 -16.90 -11.81 -20.10
N SER A 251 -16.62 -11.50 -18.82
CA SER A 251 -17.58 -10.76 -17.96
C SER A 251 -17.73 -9.29 -18.37
N MET A 252 -16.78 -8.76 -19.14
CA MET A 252 -16.73 -7.36 -19.58
C MET A 252 -16.00 -7.24 -20.89
N ASP A 253 -16.41 -6.31 -21.76
CA ASP A 253 -15.62 -5.97 -22.93
C ASP A 253 -14.35 -5.18 -22.57
N TYR A 254 -13.39 -5.14 -23.50
CA TYR A 254 -12.08 -4.51 -23.27
C TYR A 254 -12.20 -3.02 -22.94
N ALA A 255 -13.00 -2.26 -23.67
CA ALA A 255 -13.13 -0.82 -23.46
C ALA A 255 -13.72 -0.52 -22.06
N ALA A 256 -14.75 -1.26 -21.66
CA ALA A 256 -15.34 -1.13 -20.35
C ALA A 256 -14.35 -1.55 -19.23
N ALA A 257 -13.53 -2.57 -19.44
CA ALA A 257 -12.49 -2.99 -18.50
C ALA A 257 -11.43 -1.90 -18.31
N VAL A 258 -10.99 -1.26 -19.39
CA VAL A 258 -10.03 -0.14 -19.37
C VAL A 258 -10.63 1.07 -18.63
N ASP A 259 -11.87 1.45 -18.92
CA ASP A 259 -12.55 2.55 -18.22
C ASP A 259 -12.68 2.28 -16.72
N LYS A 260 -13.04 1.05 -16.36
CA LYS A 260 -13.10 0.61 -14.95
C LYS A 260 -11.74 0.63 -14.29
N LEU A 261 -10.68 0.27 -14.98
CA LEU A 261 -9.32 0.34 -14.47
C LEU A 261 -8.91 1.79 -14.18
N LYS A 262 -9.10 2.71 -15.13
CA LYS A 262 -8.84 4.15 -14.93
C LYS A 262 -9.66 4.70 -13.75
N GLN A 263 -10.94 4.39 -13.69
CA GLN A 263 -11.82 4.79 -12.59
C GLN A 263 -11.35 4.24 -11.23
N ALA A 264 -11.00 2.95 -11.17
CA ALA A 264 -10.54 2.30 -9.94
C ALA A 264 -9.23 2.92 -9.43
N THR A 265 -8.32 3.26 -10.34
CA THR A 265 -7.03 3.89 -10.01
C THR A 265 -7.22 5.32 -9.49
N ARG A 266 -8.09 6.13 -10.11
CA ARG A 266 -8.44 7.46 -9.58
C ARG A 266 -9.10 7.39 -8.19
N ASN A 267 -9.99 6.42 -7.99
CA ASN A 267 -10.61 6.19 -6.67
C ASN A 267 -9.60 5.70 -5.64
N PHE A 268 -8.59 4.95 -6.05
CA PHE A 268 -7.50 4.54 -5.17
C PHE A 268 -6.65 5.74 -4.74
N ALA A 269 -6.25 6.60 -5.67
CA ALA A 269 -5.55 7.84 -5.37
C ALA A 269 -6.33 8.73 -4.38
N LYS A 270 -7.64 8.89 -4.57
CA LYS A 270 -8.51 9.62 -3.63
C LYS A 270 -8.47 9.01 -2.22
N ARG A 271 -8.50 7.67 -2.11
CA ARG A 271 -8.40 6.98 -0.81
C ARG A 271 -7.03 7.21 -0.16
N GLN A 272 -5.95 7.14 -0.95
CA GLN A 272 -4.60 7.40 -0.45
C GLN A 272 -4.50 8.80 0.17
N ILE A 273 -4.93 9.83 -0.55
CA ILE A 273 -4.94 11.23 -0.04
C ILE A 273 -5.79 11.35 1.23
N THR A 274 -6.95 10.69 1.28
CA THR A 274 -7.81 10.69 2.48
C THR A 274 -7.12 10.04 3.69
N TRP A 275 -6.30 9.01 3.48
CA TRP A 275 -5.51 8.38 4.52
C TRP A 275 -4.40 9.30 5.02
N TYR A 276 -3.65 9.91 4.10
CA TYR A 276 -2.51 10.75 4.45
C TYR A 276 -2.92 12.02 5.19
N LYS A 277 -4.07 12.61 4.87
CA LYS A 277 -4.61 13.78 5.59
C LYS A 277 -4.87 13.55 7.08
N LYS A 278 -4.85 12.29 7.53
CA LYS A 278 -4.97 11.90 8.94
C LYS A 278 -3.63 11.74 9.64
N MET A 279 -2.53 11.97 8.96
CA MET A 279 -1.16 11.89 9.47
C MET A 279 -0.60 13.32 9.63
N PRO A 280 -0.58 13.90 10.85
CA PRO A 280 -0.24 15.31 11.04
C PRO A 280 1.26 15.59 10.91
N TYR A 281 2.08 14.56 10.85
CA TYR A 281 3.54 14.62 10.82
C TYR A 281 4.13 14.62 9.40
N ILE A 282 3.33 14.81 8.36
CA ILE A 282 3.78 14.84 6.97
C ILE A 282 4.24 16.25 6.58
N HIS A 283 5.47 16.35 6.07
CA HIS A 283 5.96 17.51 5.34
C HIS A 283 5.45 17.43 3.89
N TRP A 284 4.49 18.27 3.54
CA TRP A 284 3.87 18.26 2.22
C TRP A 284 4.67 19.07 1.21
N LEU A 285 5.04 18.44 0.09
CA LEU A 285 5.52 19.10 -1.12
C LEU A 285 4.41 19.12 -2.15
N HIS A 286 4.10 20.33 -2.62
CA HIS A 286 3.15 20.55 -3.69
C HIS A 286 3.88 20.52 -5.03
N LEU A 287 3.49 19.60 -5.91
CA LEU A 287 4.06 19.43 -7.23
C LEU A 287 3.18 20.14 -8.26
N ASP A 288 3.80 20.81 -9.22
CA ASP A 288 3.12 21.38 -10.38
C ASP A 288 2.51 20.30 -11.27
N ASP A 289 1.68 20.69 -12.22
CA ASP A 289 1.02 19.79 -13.17
C ASP A 289 2.05 19.03 -14.03
N GLU A 290 3.15 19.68 -14.40
CA GLU A 290 4.36 19.12 -15.01
C GLU A 290 5.52 19.23 -14.01
N PRO A 291 5.72 18.25 -13.11
CA PRO A 291 6.65 18.41 -12.01
C PRO A 291 8.10 18.49 -12.44
N ASP A 292 8.83 19.48 -11.93
CA ASP A 292 10.28 19.45 -11.91
C ASP A 292 10.75 18.56 -10.74
N TYR A 293 11.01 17.29 -11.03
CA TYR A 293 11.49 16.37 -10.01
C TYR A 293 12.88 16.69 -9.47
N LYS A 294 13.71 17.45 -10.19
CA LYS A 294 15.02 17.91 -9.65
C LYS A 294 14.80 18.92 -8.53
N GLN A 295 13.87 19.86 -8.73
CA GLN A 295 13.47 20.79 -7.69
C GLN A 295 12.87 20.04 -6.49
N ALA A 296 11.92 19.14 -6.71
CA ALA A 296 11.32 18.35 -5.64
C ALA A 296 12.36 17.55 -4.83
N VAL A 297 13.34 16.94 -5.49
CA VAL A 297 14.45 16.23 -4.82
C VAL A 297 15.32 17.21 -4.01
N ALA A 298 15.60 18.41 -4.52
CA ALA A 298 16.35 19.42 -3.78
C ALA A 298 15.61 19.86 -2.50
N GLU A 299 14.32 20.14 -2.60
CA GLU A 299 13.48 20.50 -1.44
C GLU A 299 13.40 19.36 -0.41
N ILE A 300 13.27 18.09 -0.86
CA ILE A 300 13.32 16.95 0.04
C ILE A 300 14.68 16.90 0.74
N SER A 301 15.77 17.10 0.01
CA SER A 301 17.14 17.06 0.58
C SER A 301 17.33 18.14 1.64
N GLU A 302 16.83 19.34 1.43
CA GLU A 302 16.84 20.43 2.42
C GLU A 302 16.10 20.04 3.69
N ILE A 303 14.89 19.54 3.59
CA ILE A 303 14.09 19.07 4.74
C ILE A 303 14.84 17.96 5.51
N LEU A 304 15.48 17.03 4.81
CA LEU A 304 16.24 15.94 5.45
C LEU A 304 17.44 16.49 6.23
N VAL A 305 18.21 17.42 5.64
CA VAL A 305 19.36 18.04 6.30
C VAL A 305 18.93 18.85 7.53
N GLU A 306 17.86 19.66 7.43
CA GLU A 306 17.28 20.41 8.55
C GLU A 306 16.79 19.48 9.67
N SER A 307 16.34 18.27 9.33
CA SER A 307 15.93 17.23 10.27
C SER A 307 17.11 16.41 10.84
N GLY A 308 18.37 16.81 10.57
CA GLY A 308 19.56 16.16 11.11
C GLY A 308 19.93 14.86 10.40
N ILE A 309 19.49 14.65 9.17
CA ILE A 309 19.96 13.57 8.30
C ILE A 309 21.10 14.13 7.46
N SER A 310 22.30 13.60 7.67
CA SER A 310 23.50 13.99 6.92
C SER A 310 23.72 13.11 5.68
N VAL A 311 24.33 13.69 4.65
CA VAL A 311 24.79 13.00 3.44
C VAL A 311 25.98 12.11 3.77
#